data_7298ab7e03d15f4f503235b8065cd9db
#
_entry.id   7298ab7e03d15f4f503235b8065cd9db
#
_cell.length_a   1.000
_cell.length_b   1.000
_cell.length_c   1.000
_cell.angle_alpha   90.00
_cell.angle_beta   90.00
_cell.angle_gamma   90.00
#
_symmetry.space_group_name_H-M   'P 1'
#
loop_
_entity.id
_entity.type
_entity.pdbx_description
1 polymer ?
#
loop_
_entity_poly.entity_id
_entity_poly.type
_entity_poly.pdbx_seq_one_letter_code
_entity_poly.pdbx_strand_id
1 'polypeptide(L)'
;MLSEVESELGSFFFSKKSGIKTGRNRRIKSVIGLLNITDNQAKYFRLKSSSQLSPMMEKCDLLISANESYARGEKDLEKFTGIRVSHSTLQRLVKIQDFELPTSKQGVQGITLDGGKIRLRNDNKGELCYWKDYKAVCLDNIY
;
A
#
# COMPACT_ATOMS: atom_id res chain seq x y z
N MET A 1 -7.01 -13.89 -1.27
CA MET A 1 -8.15 -14.28 -0.39
C MET A 1 -8.99 -13.08 0.05
N LEU A 2 -8.52 -12.11 0.82
CA LEU A 2 -9.36 -10.96 1.20
C LEU A 2 -9.68 -10.04 0.01
N SER A 3 -8.74 -9.86 -0.93
CA SER A 3 -8.98 -9.10 -2.16
C SER A 3 -10.05 -9.73 -3.08
N GLU A 4 -10.16 -11.03 -3.07
CA GLU A 4 -11.23 -11.76 -3.78
C GLU A 4 -12.57 -11.56 -3.06
N VAL A 5 -12.53 -11.59 -1.75
CA VAL A 5 -13.74 -11.40 -0.93
C VAL A 5 -14.23 -9.95 -0.95
N GLU A 6 -13.35 -8.96 -1.08
CA GLU A 6 -13.76 -7.56 -1.28
C GLU A 6 -14.50 -7.34 -2.60
N SER A 7 -14.20 -8.12 -3.64
CA SER A 7 -14.93 -8.07 -4.90
C SER A 7 -16.29 -8.79 -4.86
N GLU A 8 -16.46 -9.73 -3.93
CA GLU A 8 -17.68 -10.54 -3.79
C GLU A 8 -18.58 -10.07 -2.65
N LEU A 9 -18.35 -8.89 -2.14
CA LEU A 9 -18.93 -8.41 -0.91
C LEU A 9 -20.43 -8.33 -0.91
N GLY A 10 -20.96 -9.47 -0.77
CA GLY A 10 -22.29 -9.60 -0.27
C GLY A 10 -22.33 -10.02 1.19
N SER A 11 -23.47 -10.40 1.61
CA SER A 11 -23.83 -10.98 2.90
C SER A 11 -22.91 -12.10 3.43
N PHE A 12 -22.03 -12.63 2.60
CA PHE A 12 -21.10 -13.70 2.92
C PHE A 12 -20.13 -13.35 4.04
N PHE A 13 -19.64 -12.13 4.09
CA PHE A 13 -18.75 -11.67 5.14
C PHE A 13 -19.34 -11.86 6.54
N PHE A 14 -20.61 -11.83 6.60
CA PHE A 14 -21.38 -11.94 7.82
C PHE A 14 -22.04 -13.30 7.96
N SER A 15 -21.45 -14.30 7.28
CA SER A 15 -21.98 -15.64 7.36
C SER A 15 -22.27 -16.02 8.81
N LYS A 16 -23.38 -16.66 9.01
CA LYS A 16 -24.02 -17.02 10.29
C LYS A 16 -23.19 -17.97 11.18
N LYS A 17 -21.94 -18.28 10.84
CA LYS A 17 -21.07 -19.11 11.66
C LYS A 17 -20.69 -18.35 12.92
N SER A 18 -21.36 -18.64 14.01
CA SER A 18 -21.26 -17.95 15.29
C SER A 18 -19.82 -17.84 15.83
N GLY A 19 -18.97 -18.84 15.62
CA GLY A 19 -17.58 -18.84 16.09
C GLY A 19 -16.67 -17.83 15.39
N ILE A 20 -16.99 -17.37 14.19
CA ILE A 20 -16.18 -16.39 13.45
C ILE A 20 -16.46 -14.96 13.91
N LYS A 21 -17.64 -14.70 14.45
CA LYS A 21 -18.06 -13.35 14.90
C LYS A 21 -17.67 -13.04 16.34
N THR A 22 -16.87 -13.86 16.99
CA THR A 22 -16.44 -13.67 18.37
C THR A 22 -15.09 -12.95 18.44
N GLY A 23 -14.80 -12.31 19.56
CA GLY A 23 -13.58 -11.58 19.82
C GLY A 23 -13.76 -10.07 19.75
N ARG A 24 -12.65 -9.34 19.94
CA ARG A 24 -12.61 -7.88 19.91
C ARG A 24 -12.94 -7.36 18.51
N ASN A 25 -13.79 -6.34 18.46
CA ASN A 25 -14.10 -5.65 17.20
C ASN A 25 -12.93 -4.81 16.72
N ARG A 26 -12.65 -4.91 15.42
CA ARG A 26 -11.66 -4.11 14.69
C ARG A 26 -12.35 -3.38 13.54
N ARG A 27 -11.89 -2.17 13.28
CA ARG A 27 -12.32 -1.39 12.14
C ARG A 27 -11.23 -1.40 11.08
N ILE A 28 -11.56 -1.86 9.88
CA ILE A 28 -10.65 -1.98 8.74
C ILE A 28 -11.14 -1.02 7.65
N LYS A 29 -10.23 -0.22 7.11
CA LYS A 29 -10.46 0.60 5.93
C LYS A 29 -10.28 -0.27 4.70
N SER A 30 -11.28 -0.33 3.84
CA SER A 30 -11.26 -1.09 2.59
C SER A 30 -11.74 -0.22 1.44
N VAL A 31 -11.50 -0.65 0.20
CA VAL A 31 -11.94 0.07 -1.01
C VAL A 31 -13.48 0.20 -1.11
N ILE A 32 -14.21 -0.62 -0.37
CA ILE A 32 -15.67 -0.61 -0.32
C ILE A 32 -16.24 0.11 0.90
N GLY A 33 -15.38 0.68 1.73
CA GLY A 33 -15.81 1.38 2.95
C GLY A 33 -15.13 0.87 4.22
N LEU A 34 -15.70 1.25 5.36
CA LEU A 34 -15.24 0.83 6.67
C LEU A 34 -15.89 -0.49 7.06
N LEU A 35 -15.07 -1.51 7.28
CA LEU A 35 -15.51 -2.83 7.70
C LEU A 35 -15.30 -3.00 9.21
N ASN A 36 -16.35 -3.41 9.92
CA ASN A 36 -16.25 -3.83 11.31
C ASN A 36 -16.15 -5.35 11.34
N ILE A 37 -15.00 -5.86 11.73
CA ILE A 37 -14.72 -7.30 11.81
C ILE A 37 -14.24 -7.66 13.21
N THR A 38 -14.46 -8.90 13.61
CA THR A 38 -13.95 -9.43 14.87
C THR A 38 -12.52 -9.98 14.68
N ASP A 39 -11.80 -10.16 15.78
CA ASP A 39 -10.45 -10.74 15.73
C ASP A 39 -10.45 -12.15 15.12
N ASN A 40 -11.51 -12.94 15.35
CA ASN A 40 -11.61 -14.26 14.75
C ASN A 40 -11.88 -14.21 13.25
N GLN A 41 -12.67 -13.25 12.79
CA GLN A 41 -12.83 -12.98 11.35
C GLN A 41 -11.50 -12.52 10.74
N ALA A 42 -10.77 -11.62 11.41
CA ALA A 42 -9.46 -11.17 10.95
C ALA A 42 -8.46 -12.33 10.80
N LYS A 43 -8.42 -13.24 11.78
CA LYS A 43 -7.59 -14.45 11.71
C LYS A 43 -8.02 -15.38 10.56
N TYR A 44 -9.31 -15.58 10.40
CA TYR A 44 -9.85 -16.38 9.30
C TYR A 44 -9.42 -15.84 7.92
N PHE A 45 -9.46 -14.52 7.75
CA PHE A 45 -9.00 -13.84 6.53
C PHE A 45 -7.48 -13.62 6.48
N ARG A 46 -6.72 -14.12 7.43
CA ARG A 46 -5.26 -14.00 7.52
C ARG A 46 -4.79 -12.54 7.49
N LEU A 47 -5.56 -11.64 8.07
CA LEU A 47 -5.14 -10.25 8.21
C LEU A 47 -4.02 -10.12 9.23
N LYS A 48 -3.06 -9.26 8.94
CA LYS A 48 -2.01 -8.88 9.91
C LYS A 48 -2.68 -8.34 11.18
N SER A 49 -2.18 -8.74 12.34
CA SER A 49 -2.79 -8.42 13.64
C SER A 49 -2.94 -6.92 13.89
N SER A 50 -2.04 -6.11 13.37
CA SER A 50 -2.00 -4.65 13.55
C SER A 50 -2.53 -3.85 12.35
N SER A 51 -2.87 -4.50 11.23
CA SER A 51 -3.33 -3.78 10.04
C SER A 51 -4.70 -3.16 10.26
N GLN A 52 -4.84 -1.89 9.88
CA GLN A 52 -6.09 -1.15 9.80
C GLN A 52 -6.58 -1.00 8.35
N LEU A 53 -5.84 -1.54 7.41
CA LEU A 53 -6.13 -1.52 5.98
C LEU A 53 -6.43 -2.93 5.50
N SER A 54 -7.33 -3.05 4.53
CA SER A 54 -7.51 -4.31 3.81
C SER A 54 -6.36 -4.53 2.82
N PRO A 55 -6.06 -5.76 2.41
CA PRO A 55 -5.01 -6.03 1.44
C PRO A 55 -5.20 -5.29 0.12
N MET A 56 -6.43 -5.14 -0.34
CA MET A 56 -6.73 -4.39 -1.56
C MET A 56 -6.49 -2.90 -1.37
N MET A 57 -6.87 -2.33 -0.21
CA MET A 57 -6.58 -0.94 0.11
C MET A 57 -5.07 -0.70 0.20
N GLU A 58 -4.30 -1.62 0.81
CA GLU A 58 -2.84 -1.54 0.84
C GLU A 58 -2.23 -1.50 -0.57
N LYS A 59 -2.75 -2.33 -1.50
CA LYS A 59 -2.32 -2.30 -2.91
C LYS A 59 -2.62 -0.97 -3.59
N CYS A 60 -3.83 -0.43 -3.40
CA CYS A 60 -4.20 0.88 -3.94
C CYS A 60 -3.33 2.00 -3.37
N ASP A 61 -3.06 1.96 -2.07
CA ASP A 61 -2.22 2.92 -1.37
C ASP A 61 -0.78 2.91 -1.91
N LEU A 62 -0.21 1.72 -2.14
CA LEU A 62 1.12 1.57 -2.74
C LEU A 62 1.15 2.05 -4.19
N LEU A 63 0.15 1.69 -4.99
CA LEU A 63 0.06 2.12 -6.40
C LEU A 63 -0.01 3.64 -6.53
N ILE A 64 -0.85 4.28 -5.73
CA ILE A 64 -0.95 5.75 -5.72
C ILE A 64 0.36 6.37 -5.23
N SER A 65 0.97 5.81 -4.18
CA SER A 65 2.25 6.29 -3.64
C SER A 65 3.42 6.18 -4.63
N ALA A 66 3.34 5.26 -5.59
CA ALA A 66 4.33 5.13 -6.66
C ALA A 66 4.17 6.19 -7.75
N ASN A 67 2.96 6.70 -7.96
CA ASN A 67 2.65 7.64 -9.04
C ASN A 67 2.57 9.10 -8.60
N GLU A 68 2.32 9.35 -7.31
CA GLU A 68 2.04 10.69 -6.82
C GLU A 68 2.72 10.97 -5.46
N SER A 69 2.73 12.25 -5.07
CA SER A 69 3.14 12.61 -3.71
C SER A 69 2.12 12.09 -2.68
N TYR A 70 2.58 11.72 -1.50
CA TYR A 70 1.69 11.19 -0.45
C TYR A 70 0.53 12.14 -0.09
N ALA A 71 0.78 13.46 -0.12
CA ALA A 71 -0.26 14.45 0.16
C ALA A 71 -1.34 14.51 -0.93
N ARG A 72 -0.97 14.25 -2.18
CA ARG A 72 -1.91 14.17 -3.29
C ARG A 72 -2.65 12.84 -3.28
N GLY A 73 -1.91 11.76 -3.05
CA GLY A 73 -2.47 10.41 -2.93
C GLY A 73 -3.53 10.30 -1.82
N GLU A 74 -3.35 10.99 -0.66
CA GLU A 74 -4.38 11.07 0.38
C GLU A 74 -5.70 11.62 -0.17
N LYS A 75 -5.64 12.71 -0.96
CA LYS A 75 -6.82 13.35 -1.52
C LYS A 75 -7.50 12.52 -2.60
N ASP A 76 -6.69 11.86 -3.43
CA ASP A 76 -7.23 11.08 -4.54
C ASP A 76 -7.81 9.76 -4.06
N LEU A 77 -7.21 9.10 -3.08
CA LEU A 77 -7.80 7.95 -2.38
C LEU A 77 -9.16 8.29 -1.77
N GLU A 78 -9.26 9.43 -1.09
CA GLU A 78 -10.51 9.86 -0.49
C GLU A 78 -11.59 10.11 -1.54
N LYS A 79 -11.24 10.69 -2.70
CA LYS A 79 -12.17 10.89 -3.81
C LYS A 79 -12.66 9.58 -4.44
N PHE A 80 -11.76 8.61 -4.63
CA PHE A 80 -12.09 7.37 -5.32
C PHE A 80 -12.80 6.35 -4.41
N THR A 81 -12.41 6.29 -3.14
CA THR A 81 -12.93 5.27 -2.22
C THR A 81 -13.88 5.82 -1.16
N GLY A 82 -13.96 7.14 -1.00
CA GLY A 82 -14.66 7.76 0.13
C GLY A 82 -13.96 7.54 1.48
N ILE A 83 -12.80 6.89 1.48
CA ILE A 83 -12.06 6.53 2.70
C ILE A 83 -10.76 7.33 2.79
N ARG A 84 -10.64 8.08 3.86
CA ARG A 84 -9.42 8.84 4.11
C ARG A 84 -8.32 7.99 4.70
N VAL A 85 -7.20 7.87 3.98
CA VAL A 85 -5.93 7.31 4.44
C VAL A 85 -4.92 8.45 4.47
N SER A 86 -4.39 8.79 5.65
CA SER A 86 -3.49 9.94 5.79
C SER A 86 -2.17 9.73 5.05
N HIS A 87 -1.60 10.82 4.52
CA HIS A 87 -0.30 10.81 3.86
C HIS A 87 0.83 10.20 4.70
N SER A 88 0.78 10.36 6.02
CA SER A 88 1.74 9.71 6.92
C SER A 88 1.56 8.18 7.00
N THR A 89 0.32 7.70 6.80
CA THR A 89 0.06 6.26 6.70
C THR A 89 0.60 5.71 5.39
N LEU A 90 0.38 6.41 4.26
CA LEU A 90 0.96 6.05 2.96
C LEU A 90 2.48 5.98 3.02
N GLN A 91 3.13 7.00 3.58
CA GLN A 91 4.58 7.02 3.76
C GLN A 91 5.08 5.84 4.61
N ARG A 92 4.40 5.52 5.73
CA ARG A 92 4.78 4.38 6.56
C ARG A 92 4.59 3.07 5.83
N LEU A 93 3.50 2.93 5.08
CA LEU A 93 3.22 1.73 4.30
C LEU A 93 4.34 1.46 3.29
N VAL A 94 4.79 2.47 2.56
CA VAL A 94 5.92 2.35 1.62
C VAL A 94 7.21 1.99 2.35
N LYS A 95 7.50 2.65 3.48
CA LYS A 95 8.74 2.41 4.24
C LYS A 95 8.87 1.00 4.83
N ILE A 96 7.76 0.33 5.11
CA ILE A 96 7.78 -1.04 5.66
C ILE A 96 7.79 -2.12 4.56
N GLN A 97 7.65 -1.74 3.29
CA GLN A 97 7.77 -2.70 2.20
C GLN A 97 9.25 -3.01 1.94
N ASP A 98 9.54 -4.28 1.79
CA ASP A 98 10.79 -4.76 1.26
C ASP A 98 10.59 -4.99 -0.25
N PHE A 99 11.24 -4.16 -1.05
CA PHE A 99 11.15 -4.24 -2.51
C PHE A 99 12.32 -5.07 -3.02
N GLU A 100 12.04 -6.29 -3.42
CA GLU A 100 13.01 -7.10 -4.14
C GLU A 100 13.28 -6.46 -5.51
N LEU A 101 14.55 -6.28 -5.83
CA LEU A 101 14.93 -5.83 -7.16
C LEU A 101 14.65 -6.95 -8.16
N PRO A 102 14.05 -6.63 -9.32
CA PRO A 102 13.82 -7.63 -10.34
C PRO A 102 15.15 -8.21 -10.82
N THR A 103 15.24 -9.53 -10.87
CA THR A 103 16.38 -10.23 -11.46
C THR A 103 16.01 -10.66 -12.88
N SER A 104 16.83 -10.28 -13.85
CA SER A 104 16.65 -10.76 -15.21
C SER A 104 17.02 -12.23 -15.30
N LYS A 105 16.11 -13.07 -15.76
CA LYS A 105 16.35 -14.49 -16.06
C LYS A 105 16.94 -14.71 -17.46
N GLN A 106 16.90 -13.69 -18.29
CA GLN A 106 17.39 -13.70 -19.68
C GLN A 106 18.52 -12.70 -19.84
N GLY A 107 19.36 -12.89 -20.86
CA GLY A 107 20.44 -11.96 -21.17
C GLY A 107 19.84 -10.56 -21.45
N VAL A 108 20.43 -9.55 -20.82
CA VAL A 108 20.04 -8.15 -21.02
C VAL A 108 20.58 -7.68 -22.37
N GLN A 109 19.74 -7.12 -23.22
CA GLN A 109 20.13 -6.63 -24.54
C GLN A 109 20.40 -5.12 -24.56
N GLY A 110 19.80 -4.38 -23.64
CA GLY A 110 20.01 -2.95 -23.52
C GLY A 110 20.10 -2.51 -22.07
N ILE A 111 20.92 -1.51 -21.81
CA ILE A 111 21.05 -0.88 -20.49
C ILE A 111 20.87 0.61 -20.68
N THR A 112 19.87 1.19 -20.04
CA THR A 112 19.70 2.63 -19.97
C THR A 112 20.11 3.12 -18.59
N LEU A 113 21.01 4.09 -18.56
CA LEU A 113 21.48 4.73 -17.34
C LEU A 113 20.94 6.16 -17.30
N ASP A 114 20.28 6.49 -16.23
CA ASP A 114 19.82 7.86 -15.95
C ASP A 114 20.36 8.31 -14.60
N GLY A 115 20.58 9.61 -14.48
CA GLY A 115 21.05 10.18 -13.24
C GLY A 115 20.63 11.64 -13.11
N GLY A 116 20.38 12.05 -11.91
CA GLY A 116 19.97 13.41 -11.63
C GLY A 116 20.16 13.77 -10.17
N LYS A 117 19.67 14.95 -9.83
CA LYS A 117 19.70 15.44 -8.44
C LYS A 117 18.30 15.55 -7.90
N ILE A 118 18.10 15.02 -6.70
CA ILE A 118 16.87 15.17 -5.95
C ILE A 118 17.13 16.05 -4.73
N ARG A 119 16.15 16.89 -4.42
CA ARG A 119 16.19 17.72 -3.23
C ARG A 119 15.55 16.94 -2.08
N LEU A 120 16.35 16.64 -1.08
CA LEU A 120 15.91 15.96 0.12
C LEU A 120 15.62 16.98 1.23
N ARG A 121 14.56 16.72 1.98
CA ARG A 121 14.25 17.45 3.20
C ARG A 121 15.16 16.94 4.31
N ASN A 122 15.73 17.87 5.09
CA ASN A 122 16.44 17.47 6.30
C ASN A 122 15.44 16.96 7.35
N ASP A 123 15.82 15.91 8.07
CA ASP A 123 14.99 15.35 9.15
C ASP A 123 14.92 16.32 10.35
N ASN A 124 15.90 17.20 10.50
CA ASN A 124 15.91 18.23 11.54
C ASN A 124 15.06 19.43 11.12
N LYS A 125 14.11 19.78 11.99
CA LYS A 125 13.21 20.89 11.76
C LYS A 125 13.97 22.23 11.75
N GLY A 126 13.91 22.95 10.64
CA GLY A 126 14.58 24.26 10.48
C GLY A 126 15.90 24.20 9.70
N GLU A 127 16.44 23.05 9.40
CA GLU A 127 17.61 22.93 8.54
C GLU A 127 17.23 23.00 7.05
N LEU A 128 18.16 23.52 6.25
CA LEU A 128 17.97 23.65 4.81
C LEU A 128 17.91 22.28 4.14
N CYS A 129 17.07 22.16 3.12
CA CYS A 129 17.06 21.00 2.26
C CYS A 129 18.42 20.85 1.55
N TYR A 130 18.84 19.64 1.30
CA TYR A 130 20.08 19.36 0.58
C TYR A 130 19.80 18.57 -0.71
N TRP A 131 20.72 18.67 -1.66
CA TRP A 131 20.65 17.94 -2.91
C TRP A 131 21.47 16.65 -2.82
N LYS A 132 20.91 15.57 -3.31
CA LYS A 132 21.59 14.28 -3.42
C LYS A 132 21.50 13.75 -4.83
N ASP A 133 22.59 13.20 -5.32
CA ASP A 133 22.61 12.54 -6.62
C ASP A 133 21.88 11.20 -6.53
N TYR A 134 21.11 10.87 -7.57
CA TYR A 134 20.56 9.53 -7.76
C TYR A 134 21.04 8.97 -9.09
N LYS A 135 21.08 7.65 -9.16
CA LYS A 135 21.34 6.90 -10.39
C LYS A 135 20.24 5.87 -10.56
N ALA A 136 19.68 5.80 -11.73
CA ALA A 136 18.70 4.81 -12.13
C ALA A 136 19.28 3.96 -13.26
N VAL A 137 19.00 2.67 -13.21
CA VAL A 137 19.40 1.69 -14.24
C VAL A 137 18.13 0.99 -14.71
N CYS A 138 17.87 1.06 -16.00
CA CYS A 138 16.85 0.26 -16.65
C CYS A 138 17.53 -0.85 -17.48
N LEU A 139 17.04 -2.07 -17.32
CA LEU A 139 17.50 -3.23 -18.07
C LEU A 139 16.40 -3.61 -19.06
N ASP A 140 16.71 -3.51 -20.35
CA ASP A 140 15.73 -3.75 -21.41
C ASP A 140 16.01 -5.09 -22.09
N ASN A 141 14.95 -5.87 -22.25
CA ASN A 141 14.93 -7.02 -23.15
C ASN A 141 14.09 -6.65 -24.36
N ILE A 142 14.68 -6.69 -25.55
CA ILE A 142 13.95 -6.53 -26.79
C ILE A 142 13.31 -7.90 -27.09
N TYR A 143 12.00 -7.91 -27.18
CA TYR A 143 11.22 -9.08 -27.59
C TYR A 143 11.13 -9.13 -29.12
#